data_24322c056492cd49e26a7dd981292b5c
#
_entry.id   24322c056492cd49e26a7dd981292b5c
#
_cell.length_a   1.000
_cell.length_b   1.000
_cell.length_c   1.000
_cell.angle_alpha   90.00
_cell.angle_beta   90.00
_cell.angle_gamma   90.00
#
_symmetry.space_group_name_H-M   'P 1'
#
loop_
_entity.id
_entity.type
_entity.pdbx_description
1 polymer ?
#
loop_
_entity_poly.entity_id
_entity_poly.type
_entity_poly.pdbx_seq_one_letter_code
_entity_poly.pdbx_strand_id
1 'polypeptide(L)'
;MEIMIGSERNELPSRSIRWKISMSIPLYGFLEGDTVGLLVLAEEGQTILDVARKLQDAASIRVARREKVDVVYQGKAIDPGLTVTQAGLQALDRFDVIWSRKL
;
A
#
# COMPACT_ATOMS: atom_id res chain seq x y z
N MET A 1 -15.00 2.24 12.44
CA MET A 1 -15.62 2.06 12.49
C MET A 1 -16.27 1.81 12.40
N GLU A 2 -16.34 1.40 12.23
CA GLU A 2 -17.14 1.00 12.17
C GLU A 2 -17.55 0.75 11.72
N ILE A 3 -17.56 0.73 11.50
CA ILE A 3 -18.12 0.35 11.18
C ILE A 3 -18.84 -0.01 11.11
N MET A 4 -19.05 -0.14 11.18
CA MET A 4 -19.94 -0.60 11.29
C MET A 4 -20.60 -0.94 11.26
N ILE A 5 -20.66 -1.06 11.22
CA ILE A 5 -21.48 -1.49 11.36
C ILE A 5 -22.20 -1.73 11.67
N GLY A 6 -22.47 -1.82 11.88
CA GLY A 6 -23.43 -2.26 12.32
C GLY A 6 -23.98 -2.62 12.46
N SER A 7 -24.16 -2.78 12.54
CA SER A 7 -24.90 -3.29 12.86
C SER A 7 -25.19 -3.88 12.85
N GLU A 8 -25.07 -3.99 12.80
CA GLU A 8 -25.48 -4.65 12.94
C GLU A 8 -25.54 -5.26 13.16
N ARG A 9 -25.45 -5.50 13.25
CA ARG A 9 -25.70 -6.16 13.77
C ARG A 9 -25.43 -6.99 14.01
N ASN A 10 -25.33 -7.47 14.00
CA ASN A 10 -25.23 -8.34 14.45
C ASN A 10 -24.79 -9.20 14.36
N GLU A 11 -24.70 -9.65 14.35
CA GLU A 11 -24.33 -10.44 14.29
C GLU A 11 -23.40 -11.22 14.02
N LEU A 12 -23.11 -11.64 14.25
CA LEU A 12 -22.36 -12.38 13.85
C LEU A 12 -21.22 -12.22 12.89
N PRO A 13 -21.17 -11.87 11.92
CA PRO A 13 -20.15 -11.61 10.96
C PRO A 13 -19.20 -10.52 11.37
N SER A 14 -19.48 -9.83 12.40
CA SER A 14 -18.63 -8.77 12.93
C SER A 14 -17.23 -9.29 13.27
N ARG A 15 -17.10 -10.56 13.57
CA ARG A 15 -15.79 -11.15 13.85
C ARG A 15 -14.91 -11.18 12.61
N SER A 16 -15.51 -11.52 11.47
CA SER A 16 -14.76 -11.53 10.22
C SER A 16 -14.27 -10.14 9.84
N ILE A 17 -15.09 -9.13 10.09
CA ILE A 17 -14.72 -7.76 9.77
C ILE A 17 -13.54 -7.32 10.62
N ARG A 18 -13.55 -7.61 11.91
CA ARG A 18 -12.44 -7.27 12.79
C ARG A 18 -11.15 -7.94 12.35
N TRP A 19 -11.27 -9.18 11.93
CA TRP A 19 -10.11 -9.93 11.48
C TRP A 19 -9.48 -9.26 10.26
N LYS A 20 -10.30 -8.82 9.31
CA LYS A 20 -9.79 -8.15 8.11
C LYS A 20 -9.15 -6.82 8.44
N ILE A 21 -9.74 -6.06 9.34
CA ILE A 21 -9.21 -4.76 9.72
C ILE A 21 -7.82 -4.89 10.33
N SER A 22 -7.63 -5.93 11.14
CA SER A 22 -6.35 -6.12 11.83
C SER A 22 -5.21 -6.47 10.89
N MET A 23 -5.49 -6.76 9.61
CA MET A 23 -4.47 -7.10 8.63
C MET A 23 -4.04 -5.93 7.77
N SER A 24 -4.60 -4.75 7.99
CA SER A 24 -4.21 -3.56 7.24
C SER A 24 -2.93 -2.97 7.81
N ILE A 25 -2.02 -2.60 6.92
CA ILE A 25 -0.71 -2.05 7.28
C ILE A 25 -0.60 -0.67 6.65
N PRO A 26 -0.57 0.41 7.45
CA PRO A 26 -0.38 1.75 6.90
C PRO A 26 1.09 1.97 6.56
N LEU A 27 1.33 2.48 5.37
CA LEU A 27 2.68 2.75 4.87
C LEU A 27 2.74 4.16 4.32
N TYR A 28 3.91 4.77 4.38
CA TYR A 28 4.14 6.07 3.75
C TYR A 28 4.76 5.86 2.38
N GLY A 29 4.06 6.32 1.35
CA GLY A 29 4.53 6.17 -0.02
C GLY A 29 4.92 7.52 -0.61
N PHE A 30 6.06 7.55 -1.30
CA PHE A 30 6.54 8.73 -2.00
C PHE A 30 6.73 8.36 -3.46
N LEU A 31 6.03 9.07 -4.33
CA LEU A 31 6.06 8.80 -5.76
C LEU A 31 6.97 9.81 -6.43
N GLU A 32 7.85 9.34 -7.30
CA GLU A 32 8.71 10.23 -8.08
C GLU A 32 7.85 11.22 -8.85
N GLY A 33 8.21 12.49 -8.77
CA GLY A 33 7.45 13.57 -9.40
C GLY A 33 6.39 14.19 -8.53
N ASP A 34 6.04 13.58 -7.41
CA ASP A 34 5.10 14.16 -6.46
C ASP A 34 5.87 14.85 -5.34
N THR A 35 5.27 15.90 -4.79
CA THR A 35 5.89 16.67 -3.71
C THR A 35 5.40 16.28 -2.33
N VAL A 36 4.43 15.36 -2.25
CA VAL A 36 3.87 14.96 -0.97
C VAL A 36 3.99 13.47 -0.80
N GLY A 37 4.14 13.04 0.46
CA GLY A 37 4.03 11.64 0.80
C GLY A 37 2.58 11.31 1.12
N LEU A 38 2.17 10.11 0.80
CA LEU A 38 0.81 9.66 0.99
C LEU A 38 0.78 8.44 1.90
N LEU A 39 -0.24 8.40 2.76
CA LEU A 39 -0.48 7.23 3.57
C LEU A 39 -1.27 6.23 2.74
N VAL A 40 -0.70 5.04 2.57
CA VAL A 40 -1.30 3.97 1.79
C VAL A 40 -1.61 2.82 2.73
N LEU A 41 -2.83 2.33 2.68
CA LEU A 41 -3.21 1.16 3.47
C LEU A 41 -2.97 -0.09 2.64
N ALA A 42 -2.06 -0.92 3.08
CA ALA A 42 -1.75 -2.18 2.44
C ALA A 42 -2.37 -3.32 3.22
N GLU A 43 -2.77 -4.37 2.52
CA GLU A 43 -3.23 -5.58 3.18
C GLU A 43 -2.12 -6.61 3.16
N GLU A 44 -2.10 -7.46 4.15
CA GLU A 44 -1.00 -8.37 4.41
C GLU A 44 -0.62 -9.22 3.20
N GLY A 45 -1.61 -9.69 2.46
CA GLY A 45 -1.38 -10.54 1.30
C GLY A 45 -1.12 -9.80 0.00
N GLN A 46 -1.16 -8.47 0.02
CA GLN A 46 -0.92 -7.69 -1.21
C GLN A 46 0.56 -7.68 -1.56
N THR A 47 0.83 -7.62 -2.86
CA THR A 47 2.21 -7.54 -3.33
C THR A 47 2.69 -6.09 -3.30
N ILE A 48 4.00 -5.94 -3.38
CA ILE A 48 4.62 -4.63 -3.47
C ILE A 48 4.11 -3.89 -4.72
N LEU A 49 3.89 -4.61 -5.81
CA LEU A 49 3.33 -3.99 -7.01
C LEU A 49 1.91 -3.46 -6.77
N ASP A 50 1.09 -4.20 -6.03
CA ASP A 50 -0.26 -3.74 -5.69
C ASP A 50 -0.21 -2.43 -4.89
N VAL A 51 0.71 -2.36 -3.95
CA VAL A 51 0.87 -1.16 -3.11
C VAL A 51 1.36 0.01 -3.95
N ALA A 52 2.30 -0.24 -4.87
CA ALA A 52 2.78 0.80 -5.78
C ALA A 52 1.65 1.34 -6.65
N ARG A 53 0.76 0.47 -7.12
CA ARG A 53 -0.39 0.88 -7.91
C ARG A 53 -1.36 1.73 -7.09
N LYS A 54 -1.58 1.35 -5.84
CA LYS A 54 -2.42 2.17 -4.96
C LYS A 54 -1.85 3.57 -4.80
N LEU A 55 -0.55 3.68 -4.63
CA LEU A 55 0.10 4.97 -4.49
C LEU A 55 -0.07 5.80 -5.77
N GLN A 56 0.15 5.21 -6.92
CA GLN A 56 -0.01 5.92 -8.19
C GLN A 56 -1.45 6.37 -8.40
N ASP A 57 -2.42 5.52 -8.04
CA ASP A 57 -3.83 5.89 -8.15
C ASP A 57 -4.16 7.07 -7.26
N ALA A 58 -3.66 7.06 -6.03
CA ALA A 58 -3.92 8.14 -5.09
C ALA A 58 -3.28 9.46 -5.54
N ALA A 59 -2.16 9.40 -6.24
CA ALA A 59 -1.44 10.58 -6.70
C ALA A 59 -1.82 10.99 -8.13
N SER A 60 -2.79 10.34 -8.75
CA SER A 60 -3.03 10.46 -10.19
C SER A 60 -3.48 11.84 -10.64
N ILE A 61 -4.00 12.66 -9.73
CA ILE A 61 -4.37 14.03 -10.08
C ILE A 61 -3.15 14.95 -10.17
N ARG A 62 -2.01 14.53 -9.66
CA ARG A 62 -0.79 15.34 -9.67
C ARG A 62 0.30 14.73 -10.56
N VAL A 63 0.34 13.40 -10.65
CA VAL A 63 1.40 12.70 -11.36
C VAL A 63 0.77 11.63 -12.23
N ALA A 64 1.13 11.60 -13.51
CA ALA A 64 0.62 10.59 -14.43
C ALA A 64 1.14 9.21 -14.03
N ARG A 65 0.28 8.22 -14.14
CA ARG A 65 0.67 6.85 -13.82
C ARG A 65 1.64 6.32 -14.85
N ARG A 66 2.53 5.46 -14.38
CA ARG A 66 3.51 4.79 -15.22
C ARG A 66 3.41 3.29 -15.06
N GLU A 67 3.60 2.58 -16.16
CA GLU A 67 3.54 1.12 -16.13
C GLU A 67 4.77 0.51 -15.49
N LYS A 68 5.94 1.09 -15.80
CA LYS A 68 7.21 0.52 -15.34
C LYS A 68 7.78 1.36 -14.22
N VAL A 69 7.69 0.83 -13.03
CA VAL A 69 8.18 1.50 -11.85
C VAL A 69 9.02 0.53 -11.03
N ASP A 70 9.93 1.08 -10.26
CA ASP A 70 10.69 0.34 -9.25
C ASP A 70 10.25 0.82 -7.89
N VAL A 71 10.21 -0.09 -6.94
CA VAL A 71 9.89 0.24 -5.56
C VAL A 71 11.16 0.12 -4.75
N VAL A 72 11.46 1.18 -4.00
CA VAL A 72 12.68 1.25 -3.20
C VAL A 72 12.29 1.27 -1.73
N TYR A 73 12.91 0.39 -0.95
CA TYR A 73 12.69 0.32 0.48
C TYR A 73 14.06 0.20 1.15
N GLN A 74 14.33 1.10 2.08
CA GLN A 74 15.62 1.17 2.78
C GLN A 74 16.80 1.28 1.81
N GLY A 75 16.62 2.07 0.77
CA GLY A 75 17.67 2.34 -0.19
C GLY A 75 17.89 1.26 -1.23
N LYS A 76 17.09 0.21 -1.24
CA LYS A 76 17.24 -0.90 -2.18
C LYS A 76 15.97 -1.12 -2.96
N ALA A 77 16.13 -1.42 -4.24
CA ALA A 77 15.00 -1.85 -5.06
C ALA A 77 14.56 -3.23 -4.60
N ILE A 78 13.26 -3.39 -4.41
CA ILE A 78 12.71 -4.66 -3.95
C ILE A 78 11.87 -5.29 -5.06
N ASP A 79 11.75 -6.61 -4.99
CA ASP A 79 11.00 -7.38 -5.97
C ASP A 79 9.52 -7.03 -5.86
N PRO A 80 8.90 -6.52 -6.92
CA PRO A 80 7.49 -6.17 -6.88
C PRO A 80 6.55 -7.36 -6.71
N GLY A 81 7.03 -8.56 -6.94
CA GLY A 81 6.23 -9.78 -6.76
C GLY A 81 6.15 -10.26 -5.33
N LEU A 82 6.98 -9.73 -4.43
CA LEU A 82 6.90 -10.09 -3.02
C LEU A 82 5.66 -9.47 -2.38
N THR A 83 5.13 -10.14 -1.37
CA THR A 83 4.09 -9.52 -0.56
C THR A 83 4.73 -8.50 0.37
N VAL A 84 3.89 -7.61 0.90
CA VAL A 84 4.35 -6.60 1.85
C VAL A 84 5.07 -7.25 3.03
N THR A 85 4.51 -8.35 3.52
CA THR A 85 5.11 -9.07 4.66
C THR A 85 6.44 -9.71 4.28
N GLN A 86 6.50 -10.33 3.10
CA GLN A 86 7.75 -10.97 2.64
C GLN A 86 8.88 -9.94 2.44
N ALA A 87 8.52 -8.74 2.03
CA ALA A 87 9.50 -7.67 1.84
C ALA A 87 9.95 -7.06 3.15
N GLY A 88 9.25 -7.35 4.25
CA GLY A 88 9.64 -6.88 5.57
C GLY A 88 9.12 -5.50 5.93
N LEU A 89 8.18 -4.95 5.17
CA LEU A 89 7.62 -3.66 5.50
C LEU A 89 6.70 -3.76 6.72
N GLN A 90 6.85 -2.82 7.61
CA GLN A 90 6.05 -2.74 8.83
C GLN A 90 5.26 -1.45 8.85
N ALA A 91 4.34 -1.35 9.79
CA ALA A 91 3.47 -0.17 9.90
C ALA A 91 4.31 1.10 9.94
N LEU A 92 3.89 2.09 9.15
CA LEU A 92 4.49 3.41 9.05
C LEU A 92 5.86 3.44 8.41
N ASP A 93 6.30 2.34 7.83
CA ASP A 93 7.53 2.34 7.03
C ASP A 93 7.33 3.16 5.77
N ARG A 94 8.42 3.71 5.28
CA ARG A 94 8.44 4.49 4.05
C ARG A 94 8.92 3.64 2.90
N PHE A 95 8.25 3.80 1.77
CA PHE A 95 8.74 3.24 0.51
C PHE A 95 8.64 4.31 -0.56
N ASP A 96 9.49 4.20 -1.57
CA ASP A 96 9.51 5.13 -2.69
C ASP A 96 9.18 4.36 -3.96
N VAL A 97 8.38 4.99 -4.81
CA VAL A 97 8.08 4.45 -6.13
C VAL A 97 8.74 5.38 -7.13
N ILE A 98 9.69 4.84 -7.88
CA ILE A 98 10.43 5.60 -8.88
C ILE A 98 10.18 5.00 -10.24
N TRP A 99 10.37 5.80 -11.27
CA TRP A 99 10.21 5.32 -12.64
C TRP A 99 11.37 4.41 -12.97
N SER A 100 11.05 3.25 -13.57
CA SER A 100 12.09 2.31 -13.96
C SER A 100 12.98 2.95 -15.02
N ARG A 101 14.29 2.85 -14.78
CA ARG A 101 15.29 3.36 -15.72
C ARG A 101 15.98 2.23 -16.49
N LYS A 102 15.49 1.02 -16.29
CA LYS A 102 16.03 -0.12 -17.02
C LYS A 102 15.53 -0.11 -18.45
N LEU A 103 16.40 -0.46 -19.34
CA LEU A 103 16.08 -0.51 -20.77
C LEU A 103 15.46 -1.82 -21.18
#